data_61493feb01854e277054582c3dd35ce7
#
_entry.id   61493feb01854e277054582c3dd35ce7
#
_cell.length_a   1.000
_cell.length_b   1.000
_cell.length_c   1.000
_cell.angle_alpha   90.00
_cell.angle_beta   90.00
_cell.angle_gamma   90.00
#
_symmetry.space_group_name_H-M   'P 1'
#
loop_
_entity.id
_entity.type
_entity.pdbx_description
1 polymer ?
#
loop_
_entity_poly.entity_id
_entity_poly.type
_entity_poly.pdbx_seq_one_letter_code
_entity_poly.pdbx_strand_id
1 'polypeptide(L)'
;ADTSRPDAFDATDFDRYRRAWGVENAYRSMINWYRAVFRDDTRPRRRRVAPPALVLWGAEDTFLRRPLAAKSSAYCDRGRLVLWEDATHWLHHEHPDRVVDELTRQFAVAGKR
;
A
#
# COMPACT_ATOMS: atom_id res chain seq x y z
N ALA A 1 15.06 -14.30 -2.45
CA ALA A 1 14.57 -13.65 -3.68
C ALA A 1 14.27 -12.21 -3.34
N ASP A 2 14.84 -11.31 -4.07
CA ASP A 2 14.64 -9.88 -3.87
C ASP A 2 13.21 -9.53 -4.25
N THR A 3 12.48 -8.92 -3.32
CA THR A 3 11.08 -8.54 -3.51
C THR A 3 10.92 -7.06 -3.85
N SER A 4 12.05 -6.35 -3.99
CA SER A 4 12.16 -4.94 -4.35
C SER A 4 13.13 -4.76 -5.51
N ARG A 5 13.10 -3.61 -6.15
CA ARG A 5 14.15 -3.19 -7.08
C ARG A 5 15.48 -3.01 -6.34
N PRO A 6 16.62 -3.20 -7.03
CA PRO A 6 17.92 -2.80 -6.50
C PRO A 6 17.86 -1.34 -6.01
N ASP A 7 18.56 -1.07 -4.93
CA ASP A 7 18.68 0.28 -4.33
C ASP A 7 17.37 0.93 -3.85
N ALA A 8 16.26 0.18 -3.77
CA ALA A 8 15.00 0.67 -3.21
C ALA A 8 15.08 1.02 -1.72
N PHE A 9 16.04 0.45 -1.01
CA PHE A 9 16.28 0.66 0.41
C PHE A 9 17.75 0.98 0.67
N ASP A 10 18.02 1.98 1.47
CA ASP A 10 19.34 2.32 1.96
C ASP A 10 19.56 1.94 3.44
N ALA A 11 20.77 2.17 3.94
CA ALA A 11 21.10 1.89 5.34
C ALA A 11 20.24 2.72 6.32
N THR A 12 19.88 3.92 5.94
CA THR A 12 19.05 4.84 6.75
C THR A 12 17.63 4.29 6.89
N ASP A 13 17.08 3.72 5.83
CA ASP A 13 15.76 3.09 5.85
C ASP A 13 15.77 1.88 6.80
N PHE A 14 16.77 1.03 6.70
CA PHE A 14 16.90 -0.10 7.63
C PHE A 14 17.06 0.33 9.08
N ASP A 15 17.75 1.41 9.36
CA ASP A 15 17.89 1.94 10.72
C ASP A 15 16.58 2.55 11.24
N ARG A 16 15.79 3.18 10.37
CA ARG A 16 14.44 3.64 10.72
C ARG A 16 13.52 2.46 11.06
N TYR A 17 13.53 1.41 10.26
CA TYR A 17 12.75 0.20 10.52
C TYR A 17 13.18 -0.49 11.82
N ARG A 18 14.48 -0.67 12.06
CA ARG A 18 14.98 -1.26 13.31
C ARG A 18 14.53 -0.48 14.53
N ARG A 19 14.60 0.85 14.48
CA ARG A 19 14.10 1.71 15.58
C ARG A 19 12.61 1.57 15.79
N ALA A 20 11.81 1.58 14.72
CA ALA A 20 10.37 1.42 14.81
C ALA A 20 9.96 0.05 15.37
N TRP A 21 10.64 -1.01 14.96
CA TRP A 21 10.36 -2.37 15.43
C TRP A 21 10.93 -2.65 16.83
N GLY A 22 11.95 -1.91 17.25
CA GLY A 22 12.55 -1.98 18.58
C GLY A 22 11.70 -1.37 19.70
N VAL A 23 10.65 -0.63 19.37
CA VAL A 23 9.70 -0.12 20.36
C VAL A 23 8.97 -1.28 21.04
N GLU A 24 8.83 -1.21 22.35
CA GLU A 24 8.19 -2.27 23.15
C GLU A 24 6.81 -2.64 22.56
N ASN A 25 6.58 -3.92 22.42
CA ASN A 25 5.36 -4.51 21.84
C ASN A 25 5.06 -4.16 20.36
N ALA A 26 5.87 -3.34 19.66
CA ALA A 26 5.62 -2.98 18.26
C ALA A 26 5.55 -4.24 17.38
N TYR A 27 6.57 -5.10 17.43
CA TYR A 27 6.63 -6.31 16.62
C TYR A 27 5.49 -7.29 16.93
N ARG A 28 5.16 -7.46 18.22
CA ARG A 28 4.02 -8.30 18.63
C ARG A 28 2.69 -7.76 18.09
N SER A 29 2.50 -6.44 18.12
CA SER A 29 1.28 -5.79 17.62
C SER A 29 1.13 -5.96 16.12
N MET A 30 2.22 -5.83 15.36
CA MET A 30 2.24 -6.06 13.91
C MET A 30 1.85 -7.51 13.57
N ILE A 31 2.40 -8.50 14.28
CA ILE A 31 2.02 -9.90 14.08
C ILE A 31 0.58 -10.16 14.50
N ASN A 32 0.09 -9.53 15.56
CA ASN A 32 -1.28 -9.72 16.03
C ASN A 32 -2.31 -9.21 15.01
N TRP A 33 -1.98 -8.23 14.20
CA TRP A 33 -2.83 -7.83 13.09
C TRP A 33 -3.15 -9.03 12.17
N TYR A 34 -2.11 -9.74 11.71
CA TYR A 34 -2.31 -10.93 10.87
C TYR A 34 -3.10 -12.03 11.60
N ARG A 35 -2.85 -12.24 12.90
CA ARG A 35 -3.59 -13.20 13.71
C ARG A 35 -5.07 -12.84 13.84
N ALA A 36 -5.41 -11.56 13.91
CA ALA A 36 -6.79 -11.09 13.97
C ALA A 36 -7.57 -11.44 12.70
N VAL A 37 -6.96 -11.36 11.52
CA VAL A 37 -7.59 -11.73 10.24
C VAL A 37 -8.11 -13.17 10.23
N PHE A 38 -7.43 -14.09 10.96
CA PHE A 38 -7.83 -15.49 11.03
C PHE A 38 -8.78 -15.81 12.20
N ARG A 39 -9.02 -14.86 13.10
CA ARG A 39 -9.84 -15.07 14.31
C ARG A 39 -11.20 -14.41 14.23
N ASP A 40 -11.32 -13.34 13.48
CA ASP A 40 -12.53 -12.53 13.41
C ASP A 40 -13.18 -12.68 12.03
N ASP A 41 -14.47 -13.10 12.03
CA ASP A 41 -15.32 -12.99 10.84
C ASP A 41 -15.85 -11.54 10.72
N THR A 42 -14.92 -10.59 10.75
CA THR A 42 -15.23 -9.17 10.60
C THR A 42 -15.50 -8.86 9.14
N ARG A 43 -16.69 -9.25 8.69
CA ARG A 43 -17.18 -8.80 7.39
C ARG A 43 -17.44 -7.30 7.44
N PRO A 44 -16.86 -6.51 6.51
CA PRO A 44 -17.09 -5.08 6.50
C PRO A 44 -18.60 -4.81 6.33
N ARG A 45 -19.15 -3.94 7.18
CA ARG A 45 -20.57 -3.53 7.12
C ARG A 45 -20.93 -2.89 5.77
N ARG A 46 -19.97 -2.24 5.13
CA ARG A 46 -20.08 -1.68 3.78
C ARG A 46 -19.10 -2.39 2.86
N ARG A 47 -19.59 -2.85 1.72
CA ARG A 47 -18.78 -3.54 0.72
C ARG A 47 -18.15 -2.59 -0.30
N ARG A 48 -18.42 -1.30 -0.21
CA ARG A 48 -17.92 -0.29 -1.15
C ARG A 48 -17.30 0.91 -0.43
N VAL A 49 -16.29 1.49 -1.07
CA VAL A 49 -15.58 2.69 -0.62
C VAL A 49 -16.16 3.89 -1.38
N ALA A 50 -16.99 4.70 -0.71
CA ALA A 50 -17.65 5.86 -1.31
C ALA A 50 -16.71 7.08 -1.49
N PRO A 51 -15.77 7.38 -0.58
CA PRO A 51 -14.81 8.47 -0.79
C PRO A 51 -13.97 8.28 -2.05
N PRO A 52 -13.42 9.37 -2.64
CA PRO A 52 -12.42 9.25 -3.69
C PRO A 52 -11.23 8.42 -3.23
N ALA A 53 -10.91 7.38 -3.96
CA ALA A 53 -9.85 6.46 -3.64
C ALA A 53 -8.82 6.38 -4.75
N LEU A 54 -7.54 6.35 -4.37
CA LEU A 54 -6.43 6.08 -5.27
C LEU A 54 -5.85 4.71 -4.94
N VAL A 55 -5.76 3.86 -5.93
CA VAL A 55 -5.07 2.56 -5.88
C VAL A 55 -3.80 2.67 -6.70
N LEU A 56 -2.66 2.69 -6.03
CA LEU A 56 -1.34 2.58 -6.67
C LEU A 56 -0.88 1.13 -6.57
N TRP A 57 -0.38 0.59 -7.68
CA TRP A 57 0.01 -0.82 -7.74
C TRP A 57 1.23 -1.03 -8.61
N GLY A 58 2.20 -1.80 -8.10
CA GLY A 58 3.32 -2.30 -8.88
C GLY A 58 2.95 -3.60 -9.60
N ALA A 59 3.17 -3.66 -10.90
CA ALA A 59 2.82 -4.83 -11.71
C ALA A 59 3.68 -6.05 -11.39
N GLU A 60 4.89 -5.82 -10.88
CA GLU A 60 5.86 -6.84 -10.47
C GLU A 60 5.75 -7.22 -8.97
N ASP A 61 4.62 -6.86 -8.31
CA ASP A 61 4.35 -7.25 -6.93
C ASP A 61 4.33 -8.78 -6.79
N THR A 62 5.28 -9.33 -6.02
CA THR A 62 5.42 -10.77 -5.77
C THR A 62 4.54 -11.29 -4.64
N PHE A 63 4.00 -10.40 -3.79
CA PHE A 63 3.13 -10.75 -2.66
C PHE A 63 1.66 -10.75 -3.06
N LEU A 64 1.25 -9.74 -3.84
CA LEU A 64 -0.13 -9.53 -4.23
C LEU A 64 -0.27 -9.51 -5.75
N ARG A 65 -1.01 -10.46 -6.29
CA ARG A 65 -1.12 -10.64 -7.74
C ARG A 65 -1.79 -9.44 -8.42
N ARG A 66 -1.26 -9.04 -9.57
CA ARG A 66 -1.75 -7.94 -10.42
C ARG A 66 -3.28 -7.88 -10.61
N PRO A 67 -4.04 -8.98 -10.79
CA PRO A 67 -5.50 -8.91 -10.92
C PRO A 67 -6.23 -8.35 -9.69
N LEU A 68 -5.59 -8.33 -8.51
CA LEU A 68 -6.15 -7.73 -7.31
C LEU A 68 -6.25 -6.20 -7.41
N ALA A 69 -5.37 -5.54 -8.16
CA ALA A 69 -5.40 -4.10 -8.37
C ALA A 69 -6.75 -3.65 -8.96
N ALA A 70 -7.15 -4.27 -10.07
CA ALA A 70 -8.43 -3.97 -10.70
C ALA A 70 -9.62 -4.34 -9.81
N LYS A 71 -9.56 -5.50 -9.13
CA LYS A 71 -10.59 -5.92 -8.18
C LYS A 71 -10.72 -4.93 -7.02
N SER A 72 -9.63 -4.46 -6.43
CA SER A 72 -9.65 -3.48 -5.36
C SER A 72 -10.27 -2.16 -5.80
N SER A 73 -9.87 -1.66 -6.97
CA SER A 73 -10.44 -0.44 -7.55
C SER A 73 -11.94 -0.57 -7.83
N ALA A 74 -12.41 -1.75 -8.22
CA ALA A 74 -13.83 -2.00 -8.49
C ALA A 74 -14.73 -1.89 -7.25
N TYR A 75 -14.18 -1.99 -6.04
CA TYR A 75 -14.91 -1.74 -4.78
C TYR A 75 -15.03 -0.25 -4.45
N CYS A 76 -14.35 0.63 -5.17
CA CYS A 76 -14.39 2.07 -4.95
C CYS A 76 -15.38 2.74 -5.91
N ASP A 77 -16.33 3.52 -5.37
CA ASP A 77 -17.34 4.24 -6.20
C ASP A 77 -16.66 5.32 -7.06
N ARG A 78 -15.60 5.91 -6.55
CA ARG A 78 -14.77 6.93 -7.21
C ARG A 78 -13.30 6.51 -7.14
N GLY A 79 -13.03 5.29 -7.62
CA GLY A 79 -11.71 4.71 -7.64
C GLY A 79 -10.89 5.14 -8.87
N ARG A 80 -9.63 5.48 -8.65
CA ARG A 80 -8.63 5.65 -9.71
C ARG A 80 -7.52 4.63 -9.50
N LEU A 81 -7.29 3.78 -10.49
CA LEU A 81 -6.19 2.81 -10.48
C LEU A 81 -5.03 3.35 -11.32
N VAL A 82 -3.85 3.32 -10.73
CA VAL A 82 -2.58 3.59 -11.42
C VAL A 82 -1.70 2.35 -11.25
N LEU A 83 -1.41 1.69 -12.34
CA LEU A 83 -0.55 0.52 -12.40
C LEU A 83 0.80 0.92 -12.99
N TRP A 84 1.88 0.61 -12.29
CA TRP A 84 3.24 0.84 -12.75
C TRP A 84 3.89 -0.48 -13.13
N GLU A 85 4.20 -0.64 -14.41
CA GLU A 85 4.79 -1.85 -14.97
C GLU A 85 6.22 -2.11 -14.46
N ASP A 86 6.90 -1.04 -14.05
CA ASP A 86 8.28 -1.00 -13.55
C ASP A 86 8.40 -0.96 -12.02
N ALA A 87 7.35 -1.33 -11.28
CA ALA A 87 7.34 -1.27 -9.83
C ALA A 87 6.92 -2.59 -9.19
N THR A 88 7.46 -2.84 -7.97
CA THR A 88 7.14 -3.99 -7.15
C THR A 88 6.14 -3.62 -6.02
N HIS A 89 6.03 -4.48 -5.00
CA HIS A 89 5.30 -4.18 -3.76
C HIS A 89 5.81 -2.91 -3.05
N TRP A 90 7.06 -2.59 -3.24
CA TRP A 90 7.77 -1.50 -2.57
C TRP A 90 7.78 -0.20 -3.38
N LEU A 91 6.79 0.00 -4.24
CA LEU A 91 6.70 1.13 -5.17
C LEU A 91 6.92 2.51 -4.51
N HIS A 92 6.60 2.65 -3.24
CA HIS A 92 6.79 3.90 -2.49
C HIS A 92 8.25 4.16 -2.08
N HIS A 93 9.07 3.12 -2.00
CA HIS A 93 10.53 3.23 -1.87
C HIS A 93 11.21 3.35 -3.23
N GLU A 94 10.69 2.65 -4.23
CA GLU A 94 11.27 2.61 -5.57
C GLU A 94 11.04 3.89 -6.36
N HIS A 95 9.87 4.51 -6.16
CA HIS A 95 9.44 5.70 -6.91
C HIS A 95 8.76 6.75 -6.01
N PRO A 96 9.44 7.28 -4.96
CA PRO A 96 8.83 8.17 -3.98
C PRO A 96 8.24 9.44 -4.61
N ASP A 97 8.93 10.03 -5.59
CA ASP A 97 8.45 11.25 -6.26
C ASP A 97 7.17 11.00 -7.05
N ARG A 98 7.09 9.87 -7.76
CA ARG A 98 5.86 9.47 -8.48
C ARG A 98 4.68 9.25 -7.52
N VAL A 99 4.94 8.68 -6.34
CA VAL A 99 3.90 8.51 -5.30
C VAL A 99 3.42 9.87 -4.82
N VAL A 100 4.33 10.80 -4.52
CA VAL A 100 3.99 12.17 -4.08
C VAL A 100 3.17 12.89 -5.14
N ASP A 101 3.53 12.80 -6.41
CA ASP A 101 2.80 13.38 -7.53
C ASP A 101 1.36 12.84 -7.62
N GLU A 102 1.19 11.52 -7.52
CA GLU A 102 -0.12 10.89 -7.58
C GLU A 102 -1.01 11.27 -6.39
N LEU A 103 -0.43 11.33 -5.18
CA LEU A 103 -1.13 11.79 -3.98
C LEU A 103 -1.52 13.26 -4.10
N THR A 104 -0.63 14.12 -4.59
CA THR A 104 -0.90 15.55 -4.78
C THR A 104 -2.07 15.75 -5.76
N ARG A 105 -2.09 15.04 -6.88
CA ARG A 105 -3.22 15.05 -7.82
C ARG A 105 -4.52 14.58 -7.16
N GLN A 106 -4.45 13.51 -6.38
CA GLN A 106 -5.62 12.94 -5.69
C GLN A 106 -6.25 13.94 -4.73
N PHE A 107 -5.43 14.61 -3.92
CA PHE A 107 -5.90 15.60 -2.95
C PHE A 107 -6.39 16.89 -3.61
N ALA A 108 -5.76 17.34 -4.71
CA ALA A 108 -6.23 18.50 -5.47
C ALA A 108 -7.64 18.28 -6.07
N VAL A 109 -7.95 17.06 -6.47
CA VAL A 109 -9.30 16.71 -6.98
C VAL A 109 -10.31 16.58 -5.83
N ALA A 110 -9.89 16.03 -4.69
CA ALA A 110 -10.77 15.86 -3.54
C ALA A 110 -11.14 17.18 -2.85
N GLY A 111 -10.29 18.20 -2.93
CA GLY A 111 -10.50 19.52 -2.32
C GLY A 111 -11.41 20.48 -3.11
N LYS A 112 -11.80 20.14 -4.34
CA LYS A 112 -12.70 20.96 -5.17
C LYS A 112 -14.17 20.55 -4.98
N ARG A 113 -14.67 20.63 -3.75
CA ARG A 113 -16.10 20.50 -3.42
C ARG A 113 -16.65 21.79 -2.86
#